data_d17e0c0ca418c8125413feddaf257b7e
#
_entry.id   d17e0c0ca418c8125413feddaf257b7e
#
_cell.length_a   1.000
_cell.length_b   1.000
_cell.length_c   1.000
_cell.angle_alpha   90.00
_cell.angle_beta   90.00
_cell.angle_gamma   90.00
#
_symmetry.space_group_name_H-M   'P 1'
#
loop_
_entity.id
_entity.type
_entity.pdbx_description
1 polymer ?
#
loop_
_entity_poly.entity_id
_entity_poly.type
_entity_poly.pdbx_seq_one_letter_code
_entity_poly.pdbx_strand_id
1 'polypeptide(L)'
;MKKNICIFIISAALAASGCRASNPAITSILESSENMTVVETTSDTTVIGSTLSSVSETASERITETEKQSFTYEYGVFLSFEGKLDKLADYHTVVIDAQYYGKEEIESFKNKGHKVISYINIGSLENFRSYYKKYKGLKLGKYEHWDEEIWIDVSDQKWQDFMTGEMIPNLVGKGIDGFFVDNCDVYYHFPAAKILNGLTNIMKNMINTGKDVLINGGDTYLDAYCKSGGSWNDVITGINQENVFAKIIWDKNKFGKADPEDHKYFIGYIERYSKLGAKIYLLEYTKDKNLINEIDEYCKQNGYEYYVSDSVELD
;
A
#
# COMPACT_ATOMS: atom_id res chain seq x y z
N MET A 1 16.10 -12.17 20.87
CA MET A 1 16.90 -11.34 19.96
C MET A 1 15.90 -10.44 19.27
N LYS A 2 15.95 -9.12 19.55
CA LYS A 2 15.09 -8.15 18.86
C LYS A 2 15.41 -8.24 17.37
N LYS A 3 14.40 -8.60 16.58
CA LYS A 3 14.47 -8.56 15.13
C LYS A 3 14.03 -7.17 14.74
N ASN A 4 14.99 -6.29 14.49
CA ASN A 4 14.67 -4.99 13.94
C ASN A 4 14.25 -5.22 12.50
N ILE A 5 12.96 -5.13 12.24
CA ILE A 5 12.44 -5.02 10.88
C ILE A 5 12.60 -3.57 10.51
N CYS A 6 13.47 -3.35 9.55
CA CYS A 6 13.81 -2.03 9.09
C CYS A 6 12.81 -1.61 8.02
N ILE A 7 12.11 -0.54 8.28
CA ILE A 7 11.21 0.07 7.33
C ILE A 7 11.89 1.28 6.72
N PHE A 8 11.65 1.44 5.45
CA PHE A 8 12.28 2.45 4.64
C PHE A 8 11.42 3.68 4.48
N ILE A 9 12.04 4.76 4.87
CA ILE A 9 11.58 6.09 4.55
C ILE A 9 12.62 6.69 3.64
N ILE A 10 12.36 6.66 2.35
CA ILE A 10 13.09 7.50 1.42
C ILE A 10 12.45 8.87 1.45
N SER A 11 12.93 9.72 2.36
CA SER A 11 12.90 11.14 2.07
C SER A 11 13.86 11.32 0.90
N ALA A 12 13.33 11.43 -0.31
CA ALA A 12 14.11 11.86 -1.44
C ALA A 12 14.63 13.27 -1.11
N ALA A 13 15.82 13.35 -0.51
CA ALA A 13 16.56 14.57 -0.48
C ALA A 13 16.87 14.88 -1.95
N LEU A 14 16.03 15.69 -2.59
CA LEU A 14 16.31 16.32 -3.85
C LEU A 14 17.58 17.14 -3.65
N ALA A 15 18.74 16.51 -3.88
CA ALA A 15 19.94 17.23 -4.15
C ALA A 15 19.66 18.03 -5.43
N ALA A 16 19.38 19.30 -5.25
CA ALA A 16 19.19 20.26 -6.32
C ALA A 16 20.52 20.43 -7.07
N SER A 17 20.81 19.48 -7.98
CA SER A 17 21.75 19.69 -9.08
C SER A 17 20.95 20.26 -10.22
N GLY A 18 21.03 21.58 -10.40
CA GLY A 18 20.33 22.30 -11.45
C GLY A 18 20.68 21.77 -12.84
N CYS A 19 19.69 21.22 -13.50
CA CYS A 19 19.58 21.22 -14.95
C CYS A 19 18.17 21.61 -15.32
N ARG A 20 17.98 22.92 -15.54
CA ARG A 20 16.84 23.45 -16.27
C ARG A 20 16.89 22.90 -17.69
N ALA A 21 16.03 21.96 -18.01
CA ALA A 21 15.61 21.70 -19.36
C ALA A 21 14.16 22.16 -19.48
N SER A 22 13.99 23.34 -20.02
CA SER A 22 12.74 23.89 -20.52
C SER A 22 12.23 22.99 -21.65
N ASN A 23 11.06 22.39 -21.48
CA ASN A 23 10.31 21.81 -22.57
C ASN A 23 8.94 22.47 -22.63
N PRO A 24 8.61 23.21 -23.70
CA PRO A 24 7.30 23.75 -23.92
C PRO A 24 6.41 22.74 -24.65
N ALA A 25 5.10 22.86 -24.42
CA ALA A 25 4.02 22.22 -25.15
C ALA A 25 3.45 20.91 -24.59
N ILE A 26 2.52 21.05 -23.65
CA ILE A 26 1.28 20.29 -23.64
C ILE A 26 0.16 21.27 -23.26
N THR A 27 -0.26 22.05 -24.24
CA THR A 27 -1.55 22.76 -24.23
C THR A 27 -2.22 22.34 -25.54
N SER A 28 -3.29 21.59 -25.40
CA SER A 28 -4.30 21.24 -26.40
C SER A 28 -4.57 19.72 -26.46
N ILE A 29 -5.46 19.26 -25.62
CA ILE A 29 -6.50 18.26 -25.91
C ILE A 29 -7.53 18.36 -24.77
N LEU A 30 -8.38 19.36 -24.87
CA LEU A 30 -9.64 19.47 -24.14
C LEU A 30 -10.59 20.25 -25.04
N GLU A 31 -11.16 19.53 -26.01
CA GLU A 31 -12.40 19.95 -26.74
C GLU A 31 -12.71 18.85 -27.75
N SER A 32 -13.63 17.97 -27.37
CA SER A 32 -14.61 17.37 -28.30
C SER A 32 -15.23 16.09 -27.70
N SER A 33 -16.35 16.22 -27.06
CA SER A 33 -17.45 15.23 -27.08
C SER A 33 -18.73 15.85 -26.56
N GLU A 34 -19.38 16.62 -27.41
CA GLU A 34 -20.81 16.82 -27.33
C GLU A 34 -21.52 15.77 -28.19
N ASN A 35 -22.71 15.38 -27.69
CA ASN A 35 -23.76 14.63 -28.34
C ASN A 35 -23.68 13.11 -28.36
N MET A 36 -24.35 12.51 -27.40
CA MET A 36 -25.11 11.29 -27.65
C MET A 36 -26.50 11.36 -27.01
N THR A 37 -27.48 11.33 -27.88
CA THR A 37 -28.93 11.46 -27.70
C THR A 37 -29.48 10.29 -26.87
N VAL A 38 -30.29 10.63 -25.85
CA VAL A 38 -31.14 9.70 -25.11
C VAL A 38 -32.28 9.25 -26.01
N VAL A 39 -32.44 7.95 -26.20
CA VAL A 39 -33.66 7.34 -26.74
C VAL A 39 -34.38 6.68 -25.59
N GLU A 40 -35.51 7.29 -25.19
CA GLU A 40 -36.52 6.67 -24.36
C GLU A 40 -37.29 5.64 -25.19
N THR A 41 -37.40 4.41 -24.69
CA THR A 41 -38.42 3.46 -25.13
C THR A 41 -39.33 3.11 -23.97
N THR A 42 -40.53 3.68 -24.03
CA THR A 42 -41.69 3.28 -23.26
C THR A 42 -42.26 1.98 -23.85
N SER A 43 -42.63 1.03 -23.02
CA SER A 43 -43.64 0.03 -23.35
C SER A 43 -44.46 -0.32 -22.11
N ASP A 44 -45.70 0.07 -22.21
CA ASP A 44 -46.86 -0.38 -21.44
C ASP A 44 -47.02 -1.91 -21.49
N THR A 45 -47.52 -2.51 -20.42
CA THR A 45 -48.67 -3.42 -20.51
C THR A 45 -49.07 -4.05 -19.17
N THR A 46 -50.19 -3.66 -18.70
CA THR A 46 -51.38 -4.45 -18.24
C THR A 46 -51.33 -5.26 -16.96
N VAL A 47 -52.12 -4.78 -16.03
CA VAL A 47 -52.64 -5.39 -14.81
C VAL A 47 -53.61 -6.52 -15.14
N ILE A 48 -53.50 -7.68 -14.53
CA ILE A 48 -54.61 -8.60 -14.23
C ILE A 48 -54.51 -9.03 -12.78
N GLY A 49 -55.48 -8.67 -12.00
CA GLY A 49 -55.68 -9.11 -10.64
C GLY A 49 -56.35 -10.47 -10.53
N SER A 50 -56.04 -11.21 -9.51
CA SER A 50 -57.00 -12.14 -8.89
C SER A 50 -56.65 -12.40 -7.43
N THR A 51 -57.68 -12.44 -6.66
CA THR A 51 -57.89 -12.40 -5.23
C THR A 51 -57.57 -13.69 -4.49
N LEU A 52 -57.15 -13.47 -3.18
CA LEU A 52 -57.48 -14.23 -1.96
C LEU A 52 -56.95 -15.65 -1.78
N SER A 53 -56.10 -15.84 -0.78
CA SER A 53 -56.49 -16.52 0.47
C SER A 53 -55.45 -16.36 1.56
N SER A 54 -55.92 -16.04 2.73
CA SER A 54 -55.27 -15.91 4.00
C SER A 54 -54.78 -17.28 4.54
N VAL A 55 -53.51 -17.38 4.94
CA VAL A 55 -53.13 -18.24 6.05
C VAL A 55 -52.06 -17.46 6.85
N SER A 56 -52.39 -17.20 8.09
CA SER A 56 -51.50 -16.69 9.11
C SER A 56 -50.59 -17.80 9.58
N GLU A 57 -49.26 -17.58 9.49
CA GLU A 57 -48.35 -18.21 10.39
C GLU A 57 -47.23 -17.20 10.72
N THR A 58 -47.28 -16.77 11.96
CA THR A 58 -46.27 -15.97 12.62
C THR A 58 -45.01 -16.83 12.82
N ALA A 59 -44.05 -16.70 11.92
CA ALA A 59 -42.67 -17.01 12.21
C ALA A 59 -41.90 -15.69 12.30
N SER A 60 -41.72 -15.24 13.53
CA SER A 60 -40.80 -14.15 13.88
C SER A 60 -39.39 -14.64 13.59
N GLU A 61 -38.91 -14.44 12.37
CA GLU A 61 -37.47 -14.49 12.09
C GLU A 61 -36.83 -13.30 12.85
N ARG A 62 -36.27 -13.63 13.99
CA ARG A 62 -35.23 -12.77 14.59
C ARG A 62 -34.10 -12.69 13.58
N ILE A 63 -34.08 -11.63 12.81
CA ILE A 63 -32.86 -11.14 12.19
C ILE A 63 -31.98 -10.75 13.35
N THR A 64 -31.05 -11.62 13.70
CA THR A 64 -29.91 -11.26 14.55
C THR A 64 -29.15 -10.22 13.77
N GLU A 65 -29.35 -8.94 14.08
CA GLU A 65 -28.37 -7.90 13.76
C GLU A 65 -27.06 -8.40 14.33
N THR A 66 -26.18 -8.85 13.46
CA THR A 66 -24.77 -9.07 13.79
C THR A 66 -24.28 -7.70 14.24
N GLU A 67 -23.97 -7.55 15.49
CA GLU A 67 -23.33 -6.34 16.03
C GLU A 67 -22.14 -6.05 15.13
N LYS A 68 -22.22 -4.93 14.41
CA LYS A 68 -21.13 -4.50 13.53
C LYS A 68 -19.97 -4.19 14.44
N GLN A 69 -18.93 -5.03 14.43
CA GLN A 69 -17.73 -4.82 15.23
C GLN A 69 -17.19 -3.42 14.92
N SER A 70 -17.06 -2.58 15.92
CA SER A 70 -16.49 -1.24 15.78
C SER A 70 -15.03 -1.29 16.17
N PHE A 71 -14.17 -0.76 15.30
CA PHE A 71 -12.74 -0.62 15.54
C PHE A 71 -12.44 0.81 16.00
N THR A 72 -11.41 0.97 16.83
CA THR A 72 -10.94 2.30 17.26
C THR A 72 -10.20 2.99 16.13
N TYR A 73 -9.45 2.23 15.33
CA TYR A 73 -8.62 2.72 14.24
C TYR A 73 -8.86 1.90 12.97
N GLU A 74 -8.89 2.57 11.82
CA GLU A 74 -9.09 1.90 10.53
C GLU A 74 -7.82 1.23 10.00
N TYR A 75 -6.63 1.77 10.33
CA TYR A 75 -5.35 1.32 9.78
C TYR A 75 -4.22 1.39 10.80
N GLY A 76 -3.31 0.42 10.78
CA GLY A 76 -2.10 0.41 11.58
C GLY A 76 -0.98 -0.40 10.95
N VAL A 77 0.27 -0.01 11.18
CA VAL A 77 1.48 -0.65 10.63
C VAL A 77 2.38 -1.13 11.76
N PHE A 78 2.63 -2.45 11.82
CA PHE A 78 3.26 -3.15 12.95
C PHE A 78 4.27 -4.18 12.44
N LEU A 79 5.37 -3.74 11.87
CA LEU A 79 6.29 -4.64 11.17
C LEU A 79 7.28 -5.32 12.11
N SER A 80 7.61 -4.69 13.26
CA SER A 80 8.46 -5.28 14.29
C SER A 80 7.67 -5.89 15.46
N PHE A 81 6.35 -5.95 15.34
CA PHE A 81 5.52 -6.49 16.42
C PHE A 81 5.73 -8.00 16.59
N GLU A 82 6.12 -8.42 17.79
CA GLU A 82 6.39 -9.83 18.15
C GLU A 82 5.28 -10.44 19.04
N GLY A 83 4.10 -9.85 19.05
CA GLY A 83 2.98 -10.30 19.88
C GLY A 83 1.99 -11.18 19.14
N LYS A 84 0.97 -11.65 19.87
CA LYS A 84 -0.22 -12.24 19.26
C LYS A 84 -1.04 -11.16 18.58
N LEU A 85 -1.61 -11.44 17.42
CA LEU A 85 -2.42 -10.50 16.64
C LEU A 85 -3.62 -9.95 17.43
N ASP A 86 -4.16 -10.69 18.38
CA ASP A 86 -5.25 -10.23 19.26
C ASP A 86 -4.92 -8.94 20.04
N LYS A 87 -3.66 -8.59 20.22
CA LYS A 87 -3.25 -7.34 20.83
C LYS A 87 -3.46 -6.12 19.90
N LEU A 88 -3.68 -6.36 18.63
CA LEU A 88 -3.97 -5.36 17.60
C LEU A 88 -5.49 -5.24 17.34
N ALA A 89 -6.33 -5.72 18.26
CA ALA A 89 -7.79 -5.80 18.08
C ALA A 89 -8.48 -4.43 17.93
N ASP A 90 -7.82 -3.35 18.30
CA ASP A 90 -8.34 -1.99 18.12
C ASP A 90 -8.30 -1.51 16.65
N TYR A 91 -7.58 -2.21 15.77
CA TYR A 91 -7.36 -1.83 14.38
C TYR A 91 -8.19 -2.71 13.42
N HIS A 92 -8.89 -2.08 12.47
CA HIS A 92 -9.59 -2.81 11.41
C HIS A 92 -8.59 -3.46 10.44
N THR A 93 -7.72 -2.66 9.83
CA THR A 93 -6.68 -3.12 8.91
C THR A 93 -5.31 -3.03 9.57
N VAL A 94 -4.59 -4.14 9.61
CA VAL A 94 -3.22 -4.19 10.13
C VAL A 94 -2.24 -4.59 9.04
N VAL A 95 -1.12 -3.88 8.98
CA VAL A 95 0.06 -4.29 8.21
C VAL A 95 1.05 -4.95 9.16
N ILE A 96 1.39 -6.20 8.90
CA ILE A 96 2.33 -7.01 9.68
C ILE A 96 3.32 -7.72 8.76
N ASP A 97 4.44 -8.19 9.28
CA ASP A 97 5.25 -9.17 8.55
C ASP A 97 4.69 -10.59 8.76
N ALA A 98 3.78 -10.99 7.88
CA ALA A 98 3.11 -12.29 7.97
C ALA A 98 4.06 -13.49 7.80
N GLN A 99 5.34 -13.28 7.45
CA GLN A 99 6.34 -14.35 7.45
C GLN A 99 6.51 -14.97 8.84
N TYR A 100 6.28 -14.18 9.90
CA TYR A 100 6.45 -14.60 11.31
C TYR A 100 5.18 -15.18 11.94
N TYR A 101 4.04 -15.16 11.26
CA TYR A 101 2.75 -15.62 11.79
C TYR A 101 2.30 -16.91 11.12
N GLY A 102 1.60 -17.78 11.88
CA GLY A 102 0.94 -18.95 11.36
C GLY A 102 -0.37 -18.64 10.64
N LYS A 103 -0.77 -19.53 9.74
CA LYS A 103 -2.04 -19.42 9.01
C LYS A 103 -3.24 -19.35 9.97
N GLU A 104 -3.27 -20.21 10.96
CA GLU A 104 -4.36 -20.33 11.93
C GLU A 104 -4.53 -19.06 12.75
N GLU A 105 -3.44 -18.37 13.08
CA GLU A 105 -3.48 -17.11 13.82
C GLU A 105 -4.04 -15.99 12.95
N ILE A 106 -3.60 -15.89 11.70
CA ILE A 106 -4.10 -14.92 10.72
C ILE A 106 -5.60 -15.16 10.48
N GLU A 107 -6.01 -16.41 10.24
CA GLU A 107 -7.42 -16.76 10.02
C GLU A 107 -8.28 -16.45 11.25
N SER A 108 -7.78 -16.78 12.46
CA SER A 108 -8.49 -16.48 13.71
C SER A 108 -8.70 -14.98 13.90
N PHE A 109 -7.69 -14.16 13.59
CA PHE A 109 -7.76 -12.70 13.67
C PHE A 109 -8.75 -12.14 12.64
N LYS A 110 -8.68 -12.61 11.41
CA LYS A 110 -9.60 -12.20 10.33
C LYS A 110 -11.06 -12.59 10.61
N ASN A 111 -11.31 -13.74 11.23
CA ASN A 111 -12.65 -14.17 11.61
C ASN A 111 -13.31 -13.24 12.64
N LYS A 112 -12.54 -12.38 13.28
CA LYS A 112 -13.01 -11.27 14.15
C LYS A 112 -13.24 -9.97 13.38
N GLY A 113 -13.30 -9.98 12.05
CA GLY A 113 -13.59 -8.84 11.20
C GLY A 113 -12.38 -8.00 10.79
N HIS A 114 -11.16 -8.39 11.16
CA HIS A 114 -9.94 -7.67 10.79
C HIS A 114 -9.49 -7.98 9.37
N LYS A 115 -8.72 -7.06 8.79
CA LYS A 115 -8.03 -7.21 7.53
C LYS A 115 -6.52 -7.27 7.76
N VAL A 116 -5.85 -8.24 7.16
CA VAL A 116 -4.41 -8.47 7.33
C VAL A 116 -3.68 -8.25 6.01
N ILE A 117 -2.86 -7.22 5.98
CA ILE A 117 -1.94 -6.90 4.88
C ILE A 117 -0.55 -7.36 5.27
N SER A 118 0.14 -8.08 4.40
CA SER A 118 1.49 -8.55 4.67
C SER A 118 2.55 -7.65 4.07
N TYR A 119 3.49 -7.21 4.88
CA TYR A 119 4.75 -6.68 4.40
C TYR A 119 5.46 -7.69 3.50
N ILE A 120 6.02 -7.20 2.42
CA ILE A 120 6.93 -7.92 1.52
C ILE A 120 7.94 -6.95 0.92
N ASN A 121 9.22 -7.25 1.12
CA ASN A 121 10.32 -6.48 0.53
C ASN A 121 10.73 -7.11 -0.80
N ILE A 122 10.61 -6.37 -1.90
CA ILE A 122 10.93 -6.89 -3.23
C ILE A 122 12.18 -6.28 -3.85
N GLY A 123 12.58 -5.08 -3.41
CA GLY A 123 13.69 -4.32 -4.00
C GLY A 123 14.99 -4.37 -3.22
N SER A 124 14.93 -4.86 -1.99
CA SER A 124 16.10 -5.04 -1.15
C SER A 124 16.09 -6.39 -0.41
N LEU A 125 17.14 -6.69 0.32
CA LEU A 125 17.32 -7.96 1.02
C LEU A 125 17.92 -7.73 2.39
N GLU A 126 17.13 -8.02 3.43
CA GLU A 126 17.52 -7.91 4.83
C GLU A 126 18.35 -9.12 5.28
N ASN A 127 19.43 -8.89 6.03
CA ASN A 127 20.40 -9.92 6.41
C ASN A 127 19.86 -10.96 7.40
N PHE A 128 18.79 -10.64 8.12
CA PHE A 128 18.13 -11.54 9.07
C PHE A 128 17.16 -12.52 8.41
N ARG A 129 16.84 -12.35 7.12
CA ARG A 129 15.97 -13.28 6.38
C ARG A 129 16.65 -14.64 6.20
N SER A 130 15.88 -15.71 6.38
CA SER A 130 16.39 -17.07 6.22
C SER A 130 16.99 -17.33 4.83
N TYR A 131 16.51 -16.65 3.81
CA TYR A 131 16.94 -16.74 2.42
C TYR A 131 18.11 -15.79 2.06
N TYR A 132 18.59 -14.94 2.97
CA TYR A 132 19.66 -13.98 2.72
C TYR A 132 20.89 -14.61 2.05
N LYS A 133 21.39 -15.72 2.64
CA LYS A 133 22.60 -16.40 2.13
C LYS A 133 22.45 -16.87 0.68
N LYS A 134 21.23 -17.24 0.27
CA LYS A 134 20.93 -17.74 -1.08
C LYS A 134 20.98 -16.60 -2.12
N TYR A 135 20.55 -15.39 -1.75
CA TYR A 135 20.34 -14.30 -2.70
C TYR A 135 21.27 -13.10 -2.54
N LYS A 136 22.09 -13.01 -1.50
CA LYS A 136 23.01 -11.87 -1.27
C LYS A 136 24.01 -11.62 -2.42
N GLY A 137 24.24 -12.60 -3.29
CA GLY A 137 25.07 -12.45 -4.49
C GLY A 137 24.45 -11.59 -5.58
N LEU A 138 23.14 -11.29 -5.49
CA LEU A 138 22.40 -10.42 -6.41
C LEU A 138 22.45 -8.94 -6.00
N LYS A 139 23.33 -8.58 -5.08
CA LYS A 139 23.49 -7.22 -4.56
C LYS A 139 23.84 -6.24 -5.68
N LEU A 140 23.08 -5.12 -5.74
CA LEU A 140 23.38 -3.94 -6.54
C LEU A 140 24.18 -2.89 -5.80
N GLY A 141 23.85 -2.66 -4.51
CA GLY A 141 24.48 -1.63 -3.70
C GLY A 141 24.22 -1.81 -2.21
N LYS A 142 24.88 -0.98 -1.41
CA LYS A 142 24.52 -0.82 0.00
C LYS A 142 23.19 -0.08 0.08
N TYR A 143 22.46 -0.40 1.13
CA TYR A 143 21.30 0.37 1.53
C TYR A 143 21.70 1.53 2.44
N GLU A 144 21.00 2.65 2.36
CA GLU A 144 21.27 3.83 3.16
C GLU A 144 20.55 3.73 4.50
N HIS A 145 21.19 4.19 5.58
CA HIS A 145 20.69 4.19 6.96
C HIS A 145 20.49 2.83 7.64
N TRP A 146 20.60 1.72 6.91
CA TRP A 146 20.42 0.38 7.47
C TRP A 146 21.53 -0.58 7.00
N ASP A 147 22.47 -0.86 7.89
CA ASP A 147 23.62 -1.73 7.60
C ASP A 147 23.22 -3.21 7.40
N GLU A 148 22.02 -3.57 7.85
CA GLU A 148 21.42 -4.91 7.74
C GLU A 148 20.89 -5.22 6.35
N GLU A 149 20.87 -4.25 5.42
CA GLU A 149 20.15 -4.37 4.16
C GLU A 149 21.00 -4.05 2.95
N ILE A 150 20.64 -4.61 1.82
CA ILE A 150 21.28 -4.38 0.53
C ILE A 150 20.25 -4.25 -0.57
N TRP A 151 20.44 -3.30 -1.50
CA TRP A 151 19.68 -3.27 -2.74
C TRP A 151 19.95 -4.51 -3.58
N ILE A 152 18.89 -5.11 -4.18
CA ILE A 152 18.97 -6.37 -4.92
C ILE A 152 18.61 -6.19 -6.40
N ASP A 153 19.26 -6.97 -7.29
CA ASP A 153 18.92 -6.99 -8.71
C ASP A 153 17.61 -7.74 -8.94
N VAL A 154 16.52 -7.00 -8.91
CA VAL A 154 15.15 -7.53 -9.12
C VAL A 154 14.94 -8.04 -10.55
N SER A 155 15.86 -7.81 -11.47
CA SER A 155 15.80 -8.35 -12.83
C SER A 155 16.39 -9.77 -12.95
N ASP A 156 17.11 -10.25 -11.92
CA ASP A 156 17.67 -11.59 -11.94
C ASP A 156 16.55 -12.63 -11.84
N GLN A 157 16.59 -13.63 -12.72
CA GLN A 157 15.54 -14.65 -12.82
C GLN A 157 15.39 -15.45 -11.51
N LYS A 158 16.47 -15.68 -10.77
CA LYS A 158 16.41 -16.41 -9.50
C LYS A 158 15.61 -15.65 -8.44
N TRP A 159 15.72 -14.30 -8.44
CA TRP A 159 14.91 -13.46 -7.56
C TRP A 159 13.45 -13.45 -7.99
N GLN A 160 13.22 -13.33 -9.29
CA GLN A 160 11.87 -13.40 -9.88
C GLN A 160 11.17 -14.73 -9.51
N ASP A 161 11.85 -15.86 -9.74
CA ASP A 161 11.31 -17.19 -9.45
C ASP A 161 11.03 -17.37 -7.95
N PHE A 162 11.89 -16.84 -7.09
CA PHE A 162 11.68 -16.88 -5.64
C PHE A 162 10.47 -16.05 -5.22
N MET A 163 10.35 -14.82 -5.70
CA MET A 163 9.23 -13.95 -5.35
C MET A 163 7.91 -14.50 -5.87
N THR A 164 7.85 -14.84 -7.14
CA THR A 164 6.59 -15.26 -7.79
C THR A 164 6.23 -16.72 -7.54
N GLY A 165 7.22 -17.59 -7.35
CA GLY A 165 7.00 -19.03 -7.17
C GLY A 165 6.99 -19.51 -5.72
N GLU A 166 7.62 -18.78 -4.79
CA GLU A 166 7.74 -19.20 -3.40
C GLU A 166 7.12 -18.19 -2.43
N MET A 167 7.57 -16.92 -2.43
CA MET A 167 7.22 -15.94 -1.40
C MET A 167 5.75 -15.49 -1.50
N ILE A 168 5.32 -15.02 -2.67
CA ILE A 168 3.94 -14.57 -2.90
C ILE A 168 2.95 -15.72 -2.63
N PRO A 169 3.12 -16.95 -3.20
CA PRO A 169 2.24 -18.07 -2.89
C PRO A 169 2.20 -18.44 -1.39
N ASN A 170 3.34 -18.38 -0.71
CA ASN A 170 3.40 -18.65 0.73
C ASN A 170 2.53 -17.67 1.54
N LEU A 171 2.67 -16.36 1.28
CA LEU A 171 1.90 -15.33 1.97
C LEU A 171 0.39 -15.46 1.67
N VAL A 172 0.03 -15.68 0.41
CA VAL A 172 -1.37 -15.95 0.02
C VAL A 172 -1.92 -17.18 0.72
N GLY A 173 -1.12 -18.26 0.79
CA GLY A 173 -1.47 -19.50 1.49
C GLY A 173 -1.72 -19.33 3.00
N LYS A 174 -1.15 -18.29 3.62
CA LYS A 174 -1.43 -17.91 5.01
C LYS A 174 -2.76 -17.17 5.19
N GLY A 175 -3.42 -16.77 4.09
CA GLY A 175 -4.75 -16.16 4.14
C GLY A 175 -4.75 -14.65 4.27
N ILE A 176 -3.65 -13.95 3.92
CA ILE A 176 -3.59 -12.48 3.91
C ILE A 176 -4.63 -11.86 2.97
N ASP A 177 -4.97 -10.60 3.20
CA ASP A 177 -5.90 -9.83 2.35
C ASP A 177 -5.17 -8.98 1.30
N GLY A 178 -3.90 -8.68 1.53
CA GLY A 178 -3.11 -7.87 0.62
C GLY A 178 -1.62 -7.90 0.95
N PHE A 179 -0.86 -7.20 0.12
CA PHE A 179 0.57 -6.99 0.23
C PHE A 179 0.86 -5.52 0.52
N PHE A 180 1.76 -5.25 1.45
CA PHE A 180 2.42 -3.96 1.63
C PHE A 180 3.81 -4.09 1.02
N VAL A 181 3.97 -3.54 -0.17
CA VAL A 181 5.13 -3.81 -1.03
C VAL A 181 6.16 -2.72 -0.84
N ASP A 182 7.30 -3.10 -0.31
CA ASP A 182 8.38 -2.19 0.03
C ASP A 182 9.52 -2.25 -0.97
N ASN A 183 10.27 -1.14 -1.04
CA ASN A 183 11.51 -1.01 -1.80
C ASN A 183 11.39 -1.07 -3.33
N CYS A 184 10.25 -0.68 -3.93
CA CYS A 184 10.20 -0.37 -5.34
C CYS A 184 11.17 0.76 -5.74
N ASP A 185 11.69 1.49 -4.75
CA ASP A 185 12.69 2.54 -4.85
C ASP A 185 14.08 2.04 -5.30
N VAL A 186 14.27 0.73 -5.38
CA VAL A 186 15.42 0.16 -6.10
C VAL A 186 15.50 0.71 -7.53
N TYR A 187 14.35 1.06 -8.13
CA TYR A 187 14.33 1.70 -9.44
C TYR A 187 14.83 3.15 -9.40
N TYR A 188 14.57 3.89 -8.34
CA TYR A 188 15.12 5.24 -8.14
C TYR A 188 16.65 5.20 -8.07
N HIS A 189 17.22 4.25 -7.32
CA HIS A 189 18.66 4.10 -7.16
C HIS A 189 19.36 3.50 -8.38
N PHE A 190 18.69 2.61 -9.11
CA PHE A 190 19.21 1.89 -10.26
C PHE A 190 18.25 1.97 -11.46
N PRO A 191 18.06 3.17 -12.09
CA PRO A 191 17.04 3.40 -13.10
C PRO A 191 17.40 2.76 -14.44
N ALA A 192 17.12 1.46 -14.56
CA ALA A 192 17.35 0.70 -15.78
C ALA A 192 16.08 -0.03 -16.22
N ALA A 193 15.88 -0.17 -17.54
CA ALA A 193 14.71 -0.87 -18.08
C ALA A 193 14.55 -2.29 -17.53
N LYS A 194 15.65 -3.00 -17.28
CA LYS A 194 15.61 -4.33 -16.69
C LYS A 194 15.04 -4.33 -15.26
N ILE A 195 15.37 -3.31 -14.45
CA ILE A 195 14.86 -3.15 -13.07
C ILE A 195 13.37 -2.82 -13.10
N LEU A 196 12.95 -1.86 -13.97
CA LEU A 196 11.54 -1.55 -14.20
C LEU A 196 10.74 -2.80 -14.55
N ASN A 197 11.22 -3.59 -15.49
CA ASN A 197 10.57 -4.83 -15.95
C ASN A 197 10.52 -5.89 -14.83
N GLY A 198 11.60 -6.01 -14.05
CA GLY A 198 11.66 -6.94 -12.93
C GLY A 198 10.63 -6.63 -11.85
N LEU A 199 10.57 -5.37 -11.40
CA LEU A 199 9.53 -4.91 -10.47
C LEU A 199 8.13 -5.13 -11.05
N THR A 200 7.91 -4.72 -12.29
CA THR A 200 6.61 -4.86 -12.96
C THR A 200 6.14 -6.31 -13.01
N ASN A 201 7.04 -7.26 -13.28
CA ASN A 201 6.68 -8.67 -13.28
C ASN A 201 6.25 -9.18 -11.90
N ILE A 202 6.98 -8.81 -10.85
CA ILE A 202 6.62 -9.19 -9.47
C ILE A 202 5.28 -8.55 -9.07
N MET A 203 5.09 -7.25 -9.32
CA MET A 203 3.87 -6.52 -8.97
C MET A 203 2.64 -7.08 -9.70
N LYS A 204 2.74 -7.37 -11.00
CA LYS A 204 1.66 -8.02 -11.77
C LYS A 204 1.33 -9.40 -11.24
N ASN A 205 2.32 -10.16 -10.78
CA ASN A 205 2.08 -11.46 -10.16
C ASN A 205 1.26 -11.31 -8.86
N MET A 206 1.53 -10.28 -8.05
CA MET A 206 0.73 -9.98 -6.84
C MET A 206 -0.70 -9.60 -7.22
N ILE A 207 -0.91 -8.68 -8.16
CA ILE A 207 -2.25 -8.28 -8.65
C ILE A 207 -3.05 -9.49 -9.12
N ASN A 208 -2.42 -10.42 -9.85
CA ASN A 208 -3.06 -11.62 -10.36
C ASN A 208 -3.53 -12.60 -9.26
N THR A 209 -3.09 -12.41 -8.01
CA THR A 209 -3.62 -13.17 -6.86
C THR A 209 -5.01 -12.71 -6.44
N GLY A 210 -5.49 -11.57 -6.93
CA GLY A 210 -6.75 -10.94 -6.52
C GLY A 210 -6.70 -10.31 -5.13
N LYS A 211 -5.52 -10.14 -4.56
CA LYS A 211 -5.29 -9.48 -3.26
C LYS A 211 -5.01 -7.99 -3.45
N ASP A 212 -5.24 -7.18 -2.40
CA ASP A 212 -4.80 -5.80 -2.42
C ASP A 212 -3.27 -5.72 -2.55
N VAL A 213 -2.78 -4.74 -3.31
CA VAL A 213 -1.35 -4.47 -3.49
C VAL A 213 -1.12 -3.00 -3.18
N LEU A 214 -0.61 -2.73 -1.99
CA LEU A 214 -0.27 -1.39 -1.52
C LEU A 214 1.23 -1.18 -1.72
N ILE A 215 1.59 -0.28 -2.63
CA ILE A 215 2.99 0.12 -2.78
C ILE A 215 3.37 1.10 -1.67
N ASN A 216 4.50 0.85 -0.99
CA ASN A 216 5.06 1.79 -0.03
C ASN A 216 6.04 2.71 -0.76
N GLY A 217 5.71 4.02 -0.84
CA GLY A 217 6.46 4.96 -1.68
C GLY A 217 6.39 4.60 -3.17
N GLY A 218 7.55 4.35 -3.78
CA GLY A 218 7.68 3.82 -5.15
C GLY A 218 7.19 4.74 -6.26
N ASP A 219 7.08 6.04 -6.02
CA ASP A 219 6.60 7.05 -6.94
C ASP A 219 7.35 7.07 -8.27
N THR A 220 8.67 6.96 -8.20
CA THR A 220 9.55 6.95 -9.38
C THR A 220 9.32 5.72 -10.25
N TYR A 221 9.13 4.55 -9.63
CA TYR A 221 8.80 3.32 -10.34
C TYR A 221 7.42 3.43 -11.01
N LEU A 222 6.41 3.81 -10.24
CA LEU A 222 5.03 3.88 -10.72
C LEU A 222 4.87 4.88 -11.87
N ASP A 223 5.50 6.05 -11.74
CA ASP A 223 5.52 7.07 -12.78
C ASP A 223 6.24 6.58 -14.04
N ALA A 224 7.37 5.88 -13.92
CA ALA A 224 8.08 5.32 -15.05
C ALA A 224 7.26 4.24 -15.76
N TYR A 225 6.60 3.37 -15.00
CA TYR A 225 5.71 2.35 -15.54
C TYR A 225 4.56 2.96 -16.34
N CYS A 226 3.87 3.95 -15.78
CA CYS A 226 2.79 4.65 -16.47
C CYS A 226 3.26 5.41 -17.71
N LYS A 227 4.43 6.06 -17.65
CA LYS A 227 5.06 6.73 -18.82
C LYS A 227 5.45 5.75 -19.92
N SER A 228 5.72 4.49 -19.59
CA SER A 228 6.00 3.44 -20.57
C SER A 228 4.75 2.86 -21.25
N GLY A 229 3.55 3.37 -20.91
CA GLY A 229 2.27 2.95 -21.48
C GLY A 229 1.48 1.95 -20.63
N GLY A 230 1.96 1.64 -19.41
CA GLY A 230 1.21 0.83 -18.46
C GLY A 230 0.10 1.64 -17.74
N SER A 231 -0.88 0.93 -17.16
CA SER A 231 -1.87 1.54 -16.28
C SER A 231 -1.53 1.25 -14.82
N TRP A 232 -1.68 2.24 -13.93
CA TRP A 232 -1.33 2.12 -12.53
C TRP A 232 -1.98 0.89 -11.85
N ASN A 233 -3.24 0.59 -12.22
CA ASN A 233 -4.00 -0.53 -11.66
C ASN A 233 -3.57 -1.91 -12.20
N ASP A 234 -2.66 -1.96 -13.17
CA ASP A 234 -2.02 -3.23 -13.57
C ASP A 234 -1.06 -3.74 -12.50
N VAL A 235 -0.59 -2.87 -11.60
CA VAL A 235 0.51 -3.16 -10.68
C VAL A 235 0.22 -2.86 -9.22
N ILE A 236 -0.77 -1.99 -8.90
CA ILE A 236 -1.18 -1.65 -7.54
C ILE A 236 -2.68 -1.52 -7.39
N THR A 237 -3.20 -1.62 -6.16
CA THR A 237 -4.57 -1.23 -5.78
C THR A 237 -4.59 0.03 -4.92
N GLY A 238 -3.47 0.39 -4.33
CA GLY A 238 -3.33 1.56 -3.47
C GLY A 238 -1.88 1.92 -3.19
N ILE A 239 -1.70 3.05 -2.55
CA ILE A 239 -0.41 3.63 -2.17
C ILE A 239 -0.41 3.84 -0.67
N ASN A 240 0.63 3.36 0.01
CA ASN A 240 1.03 3.88 1.30
C ASN A 240 2.17 4.85 1.06
N GLN A 241 2.05 6.08 1.57
CA GLN A 241 3.13 7.06 1.48
C GLN A 241 3.59 7.42 2.88
N GLU A 242 4.89 7.33 3.08
CA GLU A 242 5.51 7.72 4.35
C GLU A 242 5.96 9.19 4.32
N ASN A 243 5.94 9.82 5.49
CA ASN A 243 6.53 11.16 5.71
C ASN A 243 6.00 12.25 4.75
N VAL A 244 4.69 12.27 4.52
CA VAL A 244 4.06 13.36 3.77
C VAL A 244 4.06 14.66 4.58
N PHE A 245 3.76 14.57 5.87
CA PHE A 245 3.68 15.71 6.81
C PHE A 245 4.87 15.77 7.77
N ALA A 246 5.40 14.61 8.15
CA ALA A 246 6.55 14.48 9.04
C ALA A 246 7.84 14.24 8.26
N LYS A 247 8.96 14.23 8.97
CA LYS A 247 10.25 13.72 8.48
C LYS A 247 11.05 13.10 9.62
N ILE A 248 11.89 12.14 9.29
CA ILE A 248 12.89 11.61 10.21
C ILE A 248 14.19 12.36 10.03
N ILE A 249 14.76 12.82 11.14
CA ILE A 249 16.05 13.48 11.21
C ILE A 249 17.03 12.45 11.78
N TRP A 250 17.59 11.63 10.91
CA TRP A 250 18.38 10.43 11.24
C TRP A 250 19.58 10.71 12.14
N ASP A 251 20.36 11.76 11.84
CA ASP A 251 21.55 12.17 12.59
C ASP A 251 21.23 12.62 14.03
N LYS A 252 19.97 12.95 14.30
CA LYS A 252 19.49 13.40 15.62
C LYS A 252 18.53 12.42 16.29
N ASN A 253 18.19 11.33 15.62
CA ASN A 253 17.16 10.38 16.07
C ASN A 253 15.88 11.11 16.56
N LYS A 254 15.34 11.97 15.69
CA LYS A 254 14.19 12.83 16.00
C LYS A 254 13.24 12.89 14.81
N PHE A 255 12.00 13.23 15.11
CA PHE A 255 10.99 13.58 14.11
C PHE A 255 10.87 15.09 13.99
N GLY A 256 10.49 15.56 12.80
CA GLY A 256 10.20 16.95 12.52
C GLY A 256 9.07 17.08 11.50
N LYS A 257 8.69 18.31 11.16
CA LYS A 257 7.75 18.58 10.06
C LYS A 257 8.49 18.41 8.73
N ALA A 258 7.83 17.84 7.73
CA ALA A 258 8.36 17.69 6.37
C ALA A 258 8.79 19.04 5.79
N ASP A 259 9.80 19.03 4.94
CA ASP A 259 10.19 20.22 4.20
C ASP A 259 9.05 20.61 3.21
N PRO A 260 8.78 21.89 2.99
CA PRO A 260 7.63 22.32 2.18
C PRO A 260 7.63 21.77 0.75
N GLU A 261 8.82 21.54 0.18
CA GLU A 261 8.96 20.98 -1.17
C GLU A 261 8.63 19.50 -1.19
N ASP A 262 9.11 18.71 -0.22
CA ASP A 262 8.82 17.29 -0.07
C ASP A 262 7.33 17.07 0.22
N HIS A 263 6.77 17.84 1.16
CA HIS A 263 5.34 17.81 1.47
C HIS A 263 4.50 18.04 0.21
N LYS A 264 4.79 19.12 -0.53
CA LYS A 264 4.09 19.46 -1.77
C LYS A 264 4.22 18.35 -2.83
N TYR A 265 5.41 17.76 -2.94
CA TYR A 265 5.68 16.70 -3.90
C TYR A 265 4.84 15.45 -3.60
N PHE A 266 4.88 14.96 -2.37
CA PHE A 266 4.14 13.75 -1.98
C PHE A 266 2.62 13.96 -1.94
N ILE A 267 2.14 15.14 -1.53
CA ILE A 267 0.72 15.49 -1.71
C ILE A 267 0.32 15.39 -3.19
N GLY A 268 1.12 15.96 -4.10
CA GLY A 268 0.85 15.86 -5.54
C GLY A 268 0.85 14.44 -6.07
N TYR A 269 1.72 13.58 -5.53
CA TYR A 269 1.78 12.16 -5.88
C TYR A 269 0.52 11.42 -5.44
N ILE A 270 0.18 11.45 -4.16
CA ILE A 270 -0.97 10.71 -3.63
C ILE A 270 -2.31 11.20 -4.19
N GLU A 271 -2.50 12.53 -4.30
CA GLU A 271 -3.72 13.11 -4.87
C GLU A 271 -3.91 12.74 -6.35
N ARG A 272 -2.83 12.67 -7.12
CA ARG A 272 -2.90 12.26 -8.54
C ARG A 272 -3.49 10.86 -8.67
N TYR A 273 -2.99 9.90 -7.91
CA TYR A 273 -3.46 8.52 -7.99
C TYR A 273 -4.79 8.29 -7.27
N SER A 274 -5.07 9.05 -6.21
CA SER A 274 -6.39 9.08 -5.57
C SER A 274 -7.49 9.48 -6.56
N LYS A 275 -7.26 10.53 -7.35
CA LYS A 275 -8.20 10.98 -8.41
C LYS A 275 -8.42 9.91 -9.49
N LEU A 276 -7.49 8.99 -9.67
CA LEU A 276 -7.60 7.84 -10.58
C LEU A 276 -8.26 6.62 -9.91
N GLY A 277 -8.56 6.68 -8.61
CA GLY A 277 -9.26 5.63 -7.87
C GLY A 277 -8.36 4.72 -7.02
N ALA A 278 -7.06 5.02 -6.89
CA ALA A 278 -6.19 4.29 -5.98
C ALA A 278 -6.56 4.60 -4.51
N LYS A 279 -6.52 3.57 -3.65
CA LYS A 279 -6.66 3.75 -2.21
C LYS A 279 -5.38 4.40 -1.66
N ILE A 280 -5.55 5.36 -0.76
CA ILE A 280 -4.40 6.07 -0.16
C ILE A 280 -4.34 5.80 1.33
N TYR A 281 -3.12 5.51 1.77
CA TYR A 281 -2.73 5.32 3.16
C TYR A 281 -1.51 6.19 3.46
N LEU A 282 -1.46 6.75 4.65
CA LEU A 282 -0.29 7.50 5.12
C LEU A 282 0.34 6.80 6.32
N LEU A 283 1.66 6.76 6.35
CA LEU A 283 2.45 6.35 7.50
C LEU A 283 3.34 7.52 7.93
N GLU A 284 3.09 8.06 9.12
CA GLU A 284 3.74 9.26 9.59
C GLU A 284 4.48 9.01 10.90
N TYR A 285 5.59 9.72 11.11
CA TYR A 285 6.40 9.55 12.31
C TYR A 285 6.50 10.86 13.08
N THR A 286 5.73 10.98 14.14
CA THR A 286 5.74 12.20 14.96
C THR A 286 5.15 11.98 16.35
N LYS A 287 5.55 12.84 17.31
CA LYS A 287 4.94 12.99 18.63
C LYS A 287 4.27 14.36 18.81
N ASP A 288 4.34 15.21 17.78
CA ASP A 288 3.75 16.55 17.80
C ASP A 288 2.24 16.46 17.59
N LYS A 289 1.48 16.80 18.63
CA LYS A 289 0.02 16.74 18.61
C LYS A 289 -0.61 17.66 17.57
N ASN A 290 0.02 18.82 17.27
CA ASN A 290 -0.51 19.73 16.25
C ASN A 290 -0.34 19.11 14.86
N LEU A 291 0.81 18.46 14.62
CA LEU A 291 1.05 17.79 13.35
C LEU A 291 0.13 16.55 13.20
N ILE A 292 -0.11 15.81 14.29
CA ILE A 292 -1.07 14.69 14.29
C ILE A 292 -2.48 15.18 13.93
N ASN A 293 -2.92 16.31 14.48
CA ASN A 293 -4.22 16.89 14.13
C ASN A 293 -4.26 17.34 12.65
N GLU A 294 -3.19 17.93 12.13
CA GLU A 294 -3.08 18.33 10.71
C GLU A 294 -3.22 17.11 9.78
N ILE A 295 -2.57 15.99 10.12
CA ILE A 295 -2.66 14.72 9.39
C ILE A 295 -4.09 14.17 9.44
N ASP A 296 -4.68 14.10 10.64
CA ASP A 296 -6.04 13.60 10.85
C ASP A 296 -7.07 14.39 10.04
N GLU A 297 -7.01 15.74 10.11
CA GLU A 297 -7.91 16.61 9.34
C GLU A 297 -7.76 16.41 7.84
N TYR A 298 -6.53 16.35 7.33
CA TYR A 298 -6.27 16.12 5.92
C TYR A 298 -6.78 14.77 5.45
N CYS A 299 -6.49 13.71 6.20
CA CYS A 299 -6.91 12.35 5.85
C CYS A 299 -8.44 12.21 5.87
N LYS A 300 -9.12 12.77 6.88
CA LYS A 300 -10.59 12.78 6.96
C LYS A 300 -11.23 13.54 5.80
N GLN A 301 -10.68 14.69 5.42
CA GLN A 301 -11.20 15.49 4.30
C GLN A 301 -11.10 14.77 2.95
N ASN A 302 -10.07 13.93 2.77
CA ASN A 302 -9.77 13.24 1.51
C ASN A 302 -10.23 11.77 1.51
N GLY A 303 -10.74 11.24 2.63
CA GLY A 303 -11.12 9.84 2.76
C GLY A 303 -9.92 8.89 2.73
N TYR A 304 -8.77 9.33 3.25
CA TYR A 304 -7.55 8.55 3.36
C TYR A 304 -7.46 7.89 4.74
N GLU A 305 -6.85 6.72 4.79
CA GLU A 305 -6.50 6.06 6.04
C GLU A 305 -5.06 6.41 6.43
N TYR A 306 -4.76 6.44 7.72
CA TYR A 306 -3.42 6.79 8.17
C TYR A 306 -3.04 6.12 9.48
N TYR A 307 -1.74 5.99 9.70
CA TYR A 307 -1.15 5.57 10.95
C TYR A 307 -0.02 6.53 11.34
N VAL A 308 -0.02 6.97 12.60
CA VAL A 308 1.04 7.80 13.16
C VAL A 308 1.79 6.98 14.20
N SER A 309 3.07 6.75 13.94
CA SER A 309 3.97 6.10 14.87
C SER A 309 4.84 7.11 15.62
N ASP A 310 5.16 6.81 16.86
CA ASP A 310 6.14 7.54 17.66
C ASP A 310 7.53 6.88 17.67
N SER A 311 7.68 5.80 16.90
CA SER A 311 8.91 5.01 16.71
C SER A 311 9.06 4.57 15.26
N VAL A 312 10.29 4.49 14.76
CA VAL A 312 10.61 3.90 13.45
C VAL A 312 10.58 2.37 13.46
N GLU A 313 10.51 1.77 14.64
CA GLU A 313 10.51 0.31 14.80
C GLU A 313 9.16 -0.32 14.45
N LEU A 314 8.06 0.43 14.51
CA LEU A 314 6.67 -0.04 14.26
C LEU A 314 6.32 -1.33 15.04
N ASP A 315 6.56 -1.30 16.35
CA ASP A 315 6.33 -2.38 17.32
C ASP A 315 5.03 -2.19 18.17
#